data_d63fc996bf2d1ee6999c800d4fc0d90d
#
_entry.id   d63fc996bf2d1ee6999c800d4fc0d90d
#
_cell.length_a   1.000
_cell.length_b   1.000
_cell.length_c   1.000
_cell.angle_alpha   90.00
_cell.angle_beta   90.00
_cell.angle_gamma   90.00
#
_symmetry.space_group_name_H-M   'P 1'
#
loop_
_entity.id
_entity.type
_entity.pdbx_description
1 polymer ?
#
loop_
_entity_poly.entity_id
_entity_poly.type
_entity_poly.pdbx_seq_one_letter_code
_entity_poly.pdbx_strand_id
1 'polypeptide(L)'
;MTTLLAPGGKLDESAMLTPVRIAVLTISDTRDEESDTSGHVLAERVKAAGHELVDKAICKDSVVEIREKIQGWVASGFVEAIVTTGGTGITGRDVTPEAVEPLFDKKLDGFSVVFHMVSYQSVGLSTLQSRASSRGRSRGRRTTRWRS
;
A
#
# COMPACT_ATOMS: atom_id res chain seq x y z
N MET A 1 10.17 -10.27 25.57
CA MET A 1 9.48 -9.11 24.98
C MET A 1 8.24 -9.62 24.29
N THR A 2 7.08 -9.35 24.84
CA THR A 2 5.82 -9.79 24.22
C THR A 2 5.60 -8.94 22.97
N THR A 3 5.73 -9.52 21.80
CA THR A 3 5.44 -8.82 20.55
C THR A 3 3.92 -8.73 20.43
N LEU A 4 3.35 -7.57 20.76
CA LEU A 4 1.92 -7.27 20.61
C LEU A 4 1.39 -7.51 19.18
N LEU A 5 2.28 -7.81 18.27
CA LEU A 5 2.03 -7.98 16.84
C LEU A 5 2.37 -9.40 16.35
N ALA A 6 2.63 -10.33 17.25
CA ALA A 6 2.71 -11.73 16.84
C ALA A 6 1.36 -12.11 16.21
N PRO A 7 1.34 -12.62 14.98
CA PRO A 7 0.09 -13.03 14.34
C PRO A 7 -0.62 -14.03 15.24
N GLY A 8 -1.83 -13.70 15.71
CA GLY A 8 -2.66 -14.60 16.52
C GLY A 8 -3.30 -15.71 15.69
N GLY A 9 -3.13 -15.71 14.37
CA GLY A 9 -3.65 -16.72 13.46
C GLY A 9 -2.59 -17.77 13.11
N LYS A 10 -3.04 -18.98 12.83
CA LYS A 10 -2.18 -19.99 12.22
C LYS A 10 -1.95 -19.62 10.77
N LEU A 11 -0.76 -19.12 10.45
CA LEU A 11 -0.29 -19.06 9.08
C LEU A 11 -0.05 -20.51 8.62
N ASP A 12 -0.59 -20.85 7.47
CA ASP A 12 -0.24 -22.11 6.82
C ASP A 12 1.14 -21.96 6.18
N GLU A 13 2.17 -22.30 6.94
CA GLU A 13 3.56 -22.21 6.49
C GLU A 13 3.87 -23.20 5.34
N SER A 14 2.98 -24.16 5.11
CA SER A 14 3.09 -25.09 3.98
C SER A 14 2.52 -24.53 2.68
N ALA A 15 1.75 -23.44 2.76
CA ALA A 15 1.20 -22.80 1.59
C ALA A 15 2.31 -22.16 0.75
N MET A 16 2.40 -22.57 -0.50
CA MET A 16 3.35 -21.95 -1.43
C MET A 16 2.96 -20.49 -1.69
N LEU A 17 3.92 -19.58 -1.58
CA LEU A 17 3.74 -18.20 -1.95
C LEU A 17 3.37 -18.11 -3.43
N THR A 18 2.22 -17.52 -3.73
CA THR A 18 1.86 -17.15 -5.11
C THR A 18 2.36 -15.74 -5.37
N PRO A 19 3.32 -15.54 -6.29
CA PRO A 19 3.77 -14.21 -6.65
C PRO A 19 2.62 -13.32 -7.13
N VAL A 20 2.63 -12.06 -6.71
CA VAL A 20 1.65 -11.04 -7.10
C VAL A 20 2.37 -9.97 -7.89
N ARG A 21 1.75 -9.50 -8.98
CA ARG A 21 2.26 -8.38 -9.79
C ARG A 21 1.90 -7.06 -9.12
N ILE A 22 2.94 -6.40 -8.60
CA ILE A 22 2.81 -5.20 -7.76
C ILE A 22 3.39 -3.99 -8.48
N ALA A 23 2.65 -2.89 -8.47
CA ALA A 23 3.15 -1.58 -8.85
C ALA A 23 3.35 -0.71 -7.60
N VAL A 24 4.38 0.14 -7.62
CA VAL A 24 4.71 1.07 -6.55
C VAL A 24 4.53 2.50 -7.04
N LEU A 25 3.78 3.31 -6.29
CA LEU A 25 3.57 4.73 -6.56
C LEU A 25 4.11 5.59 -5.42
N THR A 26 5.08 6.41 -5.73
CA THR A 26 5.54 7.47 -4.82
C THR A 26 4.79 8.77 -5.13
N ILE A 27 4.21 9.36 -4.12
CA ILE A 27 3.46 10.62 -4.23
C ILE A 27 4.25 11.71 -3.53
N SER A 28 4.80 12.63 -4.30
CA SER A 28 5.64 13.71 -3.80
C SER A 28 5.74 14.85 -4.81
N ASP A 29 5.69 16.09 -4.34
CA ASP A 29 5.91 17.28 -5.16
C ASP A 29 7.38 17.54 -5.47
N THR A 30 8.30 16.97 -4.70
CA THR A 30 9.71 17.35 -4.68
C THR A 30 10.68 16.23 -5.01
N ARG A 31 10.23 14.96 -4.96
CA ARG A 31 11.10 13.81 -5.24
C ARG A 31 11.12 13.47 -6.72
N ASP A 32 12.28 13.05 -7.17
CA ASP A 32 12.53 12.45 -8.48
C ASP A 32 13.04 11.02 -8.31
N GLU A 33 13.39 10.35 -9.41
CA GLU A 33 13.86 8.98 -9.40
C GLU A 33 15.12 8.80 -8.54
N GLU A 34 16.03 9.78 -8.49
CA GLU A 34 17.26 9.70 -7.72
C GLU A 34 17.04 9.91 -6.22
N SER A 35 16.12 10.79 -5.84
CA SER A 35 15.81 11.18 -4.46
C SER A 35 14.71 10.35 -3.80
N ASP A 36 14.05 9.46 -4.55
CA ASP A 36 12.93 8.65 -4.08
C ASP A 36 13.37 7.43 -3.26
N THR A 37 13.90 7.67 -2.09
CA THR A 37 14.35 6.62 -1.17
C THR A 37 13.23 5.66 -0.77
N SER A 38 12.04 6.18 -0.46
CA SER A 38 10.90 5.36 -0.03
C SER A 38 10.42 4.42 -1.13
N GLY A 39 10.32 4.91 -2.36
CA GLY A 39 9.94 4.10 -3.52
C GLY A 39 10.94 3.01 -3.82
N HIS A 40 12.24 3.31 -3.71
CA HIS A 40 13.30 2.31 -3.87
C HIS A 40 13.22 1.22 -2.79
N VAL A 41 13.04 1.59 -1.53
CA VAL A 41 12.91 0.62 -0.44
C VAL A 41 11.69 -0.28 -0.65
N LEU A 42 10.54 0.27 -1.05
CA LEU A 42 9.35 -0.53 -1.35
C LEU A 42 9.58 -1.48 -2.52
N ALA A 43 10.20 -1.01 -3.60
CA ALA A 43 10.53 -1.83 -4.76
C ALA A 43 11.40 -3.03 -4.38
N GLU A 44 12.45 -2.79 -3.60
CA GLU A 44 13.35 -3.85 -3.13
C GLU A 44 12.62 -4.84 -2.18
N ARG A 45 11.76 -4.35 -1.30
CA ARG A 45 10.97 -5.21 -0.41
C ARG A 45 9.95 -6.06 -1.16
N VAL A 46 9.33 -5.54 -2.21
CA VAL A 46 8.42 -6.32 -3.09
C VAL A 46 9.16 -7.49 -3.70
N LYS A 47 10.34 -7.26 -4.26
CA LYS A 47 11.19 -8.29 -4.86
C LYS A 47 11.68 -9.30 -3.82
N ALA A 48 12.17 -8.82 -2.67
CA ALA A 48 12.67 -9.67 -1.60
C ALA A 48 11.60 -10.57 -0.99
N ALA A 49 10.33 -10.13 -1.01
CA ALA A 49 9.19 -10.93 -0.57
C ALA A 49 8.73 -11.98 -1.60
N GLY A 50 9.39 -12.06 -2.76
CA GLY A 50 9.07 -13.03 -3.80
C GLY A 50 7.93 -12.61 -4.74
N HIS A 51 7.57 -11.34 -4.73
CA HIS A 51 6.59 -10.76 -5.65
C HIS A 51 7.26 -10.15 -6.88
N GLU A 52 6.47 -9.87 -7.92
CA GLU A 52 6.94 -9.27 -9.14
C GLU A 52 6.66 -7.76 -9.13
N LEU A 53 7.72 -6.94 -9.22
CA LEU A 53 7.58 -5.50 -9.42
C LEU A 53 7.35 -5.24 -10.91
N VAL A 54 6.15 -4.84 -11.27
CA VAL A 54 5.78 -4.66 -12.69
C VAL A 54 5.83 -3.21 -13.15
N ASP A 55 5.72 -2.26 -12.24
CA ASP A 55 5.91 -0.83 -12.54
C ASP A 55 6.26 -0.06 -11.25
N LYS A 56 6.95 1.05 -11.43
CA LYS A 56 7.28 2.02 -10.39
C LYS A 56 7.17 3.42 -10.96
N ALA A 57 6.43 4.28 -10.29
CA ALA A 57 6.22 5.64 -10.75
C ALA A 57 6.23 6.64 -9.60
N ILE A 58 6.44 7.89 -9.96
CA ILE A 58 6.33 9.05 -9.08
C ILE A 58 5.28 9.98 -9.68
N CYS A 59 4.41 10.53 -8.85
CA CYS A 59 3.50 11.61 -9.22
C CYS A 59 3.45 12.68 -8.14
N LYS A 60 2.92 13.83 -8.49
CA LYS A 60 2.74 14.94 -7.55
C LYS A 60 1.59 14.69 -6.58
N ASP A 61 1.56 15.44 -5.49
CA ASP A 61 0.44 15.52 -4.54
C ASP A 61 -0.78 16.21 -5.22
N SER A 62 -1.33 15.54 -6.20
CA SER A 62 -2.48 15.98 -7.01
C SER A 62 -3.49 14.85 -7.10
N VAL A 63 -4.72 15.11 -6.67
CA VAL A 63 -5.81 14.13 -6.75
C VAL A 63 -5.98 13.59 -8.17
N VAL A 64 -5.86 14.46 -9.17
CA VAL A 64 -6.02 14.09 -10.59
C VAL A 64 -4.89 13.15 -11.01
N GLU A 65 -3.63 13.52 -10.78
CA GLU A 65 -2.47 12.72 -11.19
C GLU A 65 -2.45 11.35 -10.50
N ILE A 66 -2.74 11.32 -9.19
CA ILE A 66 -2.81 10.07 -8.42
C ILE A 66 -3.89 9.15 -8.99
N ARG A 67 -5.09 9.68 -9.23
CA ARG A 67 -6.21 8.90 -9.81
C ARG A 67 -5.91 8.39 -11.20
N GLU A 68 -5.38 9.23 -12.07
CA GLU A 68 -5.02 8.84 -13.45
C GLU A 68 -4.03 7.67 -13.44
N LYS A 69 -2.98 7.76 -12.62
CA LYS A 69 -1.98 6.70 -12.54
C LYS A 69 -2.56 5.39 -12.03
N ILE A 70 -3.31 5.43 -10.95
CA ILE A 70 -3.93 4.24 -10.34
C ILE A 70 -4.98 3.64 -11.30
N GLN A 71 -5.85 4.46 -11.87
CA GLN A 71 -6.88 3.99 -12.80
C GLN A 71 -6.26 3.39 -14.07
N GLY A 72 -5.15 3.93 -14.57
CA GLY A 72 -4.40 3.35 -15.68
C GLY A 72 -3.90 1.94 -15.38
N TRP A 73 -3.32 1.73 -14.22
CA TRP A 73 -2.88 0.40 -13.78
C TRP A 73 -4.05 -0.57 -13.58
N VAL A 74 -5.13 -0.09 -12.96
CA VAL A 74 -6.35 -0.90 -12.76
C VAL A 74 -6.97 -1.29 -14.10
N ALA A 75 -7.05 -0.37 -15.06
CA ALA A 75 -7.63 -0.61 -16.38
C ALA A 75 -6.78 -1.59 -17.22
N SER A 76 -5.48 -1.61 -17.04
CA SER A 76 -4.58 -2.55 -17.74
C SER A 76 -4.92 -4.02 -17.44
N GLY A 77 -5.49 -4.29 -16.27
CA GLY A 77 -5.77 -5.65 -15.79
C GLY A 77 -4.53 -6.47 -15.45
N PHE A 78 -3.34 -5.94 -15.69
CA PHE A 78 -2.06 -6.61 -15.47
C PHE A 78 -1.56 -6.44 -14.03
N VAL A 79 -1.74 -5.28 -13.42
CA VAL A 79 -1.35 -4.99 -12.03
C VAL A 79 -2.37 -5.60 -11.08
N GLU A 80 -1.90 -6.41 -10.15
CA GLU A 80 -2.76 -7.10 -9.17
C GLU A 80 -2.83 -6.37 -7.82
N ALA A 81 -1.76 -5.67 -7.45
CA ALA A 81 -1.70 -4.84 -6.26
C ALA A 81 -0.95 -3.54 -6.52
N ILE A 82 -1.32 -2.49 -5.82
CA ILE A 82 -0.67 -1.18 -5.88
C ILE A 82 -0.31 -0.80 -4.45
N VAL A 83 0.96 -0.46 -4.23
CA VAL A 83 1.46 0.08 -2.97
C VAL A 83 1.83 1.53 -3.19
N THR A 84 1.26 2.42 -2.40
CA THR A 84 1.56 3.85 -2.47
C THR A 84 2.34 4.30 -1.25
N THR A 85 3.21 5.28 -1.41
CA THR A 85 3.91 5.97 -0.33
C THR A 85 3.87 7.48 -0.57
N GLY A 86 3.71 8.24 0.51
CA GLY A 86 3.61 9.69 0.49
C GLY A 86 2.18 10.23 0.50
N GLY A 87 2.04 11.51 0.81
CA GLY A 87 0.77 12.24 0.80
C GLY A 87 -0.28 11.79 1.81
N THR A 88 0.11 11.10 2.88
CA THR A 88 -0.81 10.56 3.91
C THR A 88 -0.85 11.38 5.20
N GLY A 89 -0.13 12.51 5.27
CA GLY A 89 -0.13 13.40 6.42
C GLY A 89 -1.42 14.22 6.55
N ILE A 90 -1.35 15.26 7.37
CA ILE A 90 -2.51 16.08 7.75
C ILE A 90 -2.52 17.49 7.14
N THR A 91 -1.52 17.80 6.31
CA THR A 91 -1.46 19.11 5.64
C THR A 91 -2.40 19.17 4.44
N GLY A 92 -2.71 20.37 3.95
CA GLY A 92 -3.56 20.52 2.76
C GLY A 92 -2.96 19.97 1.46
N ARG A 93 -1.66 19.67 1.46
CA ARG A 93 -0.98 19.04 0.31
C ARG A 93 -1.00 17.51 0.39
N ASP A 94 -1.34 16.94 1.54
CA ASP A 94 -1.44 15.49 1.73
C ASP A 94 -2.83 15.04 1.28
N VAL A 95 -2.93 14.61 0.02
CA VAL A 95 -4.21 14.29 -0.64
C VAL A 95 -4.34 12.83 -1.08
N THR A 96 -3.43 11.95 -0.69
CA THR A 96 -3.46 10.55 -1.11
C THR A 96 -4.74 9.84 -0.69
N PRO A 97 -5.21 9.89 0.57
CA PRO A 97 -6.48 9.25 0.93
C PRO A 97 -7.67 9.83 0.15
N GLU A 98 -7.73 11.14 -0.02
CA GLU A 98 -8.80 11.81 -0.79
C GLU A 98 -8.81 11.40 -2.26
N ALA A 99 -7.64 11.13 -2.82
CA ALA A 99 -7.51 10.65 -4.19
C ALA A 99 -7.95 9.21 -4.35
N VAL A 100 -7.54 8.32 -3.43
CA VAL A 100 -7.67 6.86 -3.61
C VAL A 100 -8.94 6.27 -3.00
N GLU A 101 -9.42 6.78 -1.87
CA GLU A 101 -10.58 6.21 -1.19
C GLU A 101 -11.85 6.19 -2.04
N PRO A 102 -12.17 7.20 -2.85
CA PRO A 102 -13.32 7.14 -3.76
C PRO A 102 -13.22 6.05 -4.83
N LEU A 103 -12.02 5.50 -5.06
CA LEU A 103 -11.80 4.39 -6.00
C LEU A 103 -11.99 3.02 -5.34
N PHE A 104 -12.28 2.98 -4.04
CA PHE A 104 -12.40 1.74 -3.30
C PHE A 104 -13.78 1.10 -3.51
N ASP A 105 -13.80 -0.19 -3.81
CA ASP A 105 -15.03 -1.00 -3.73
C ASP A 105 -15.33 -1.36 -2.26
N LYS A 106 -14.30 -1.70 -1.52
CA LYS A 106 -14.35 -2.03 -0.09
C LYS A 106 -13.14 -1.48 0.62
N LYS A 107 -13.34 -0.79 1.73
CA LYS A 107 -12.25 -0.32 2.61
C LYS A 107 -11.92 -1.41 3.63
N LEU A 108 -10.62 -1.62 3.87
CA LEU A 108 -10.11 -2.54 4.88
C LEU A 108 -9.66 -1.73 6.10
N ASP A 109 -10.59 -1.43 7.00
CA ASP A 109 -10.31 -0.60 8.18
C ASP A 109 -9.24 -1.22 9.10
N GLY A 110 -9.22 -2.54 9.20
CA GLY A 110 -8.20 -3.26 9.96
C GLY A 110 -6.77 -3.00 9.50
N PHE A 111 -6.56 -2.67 8.22
CA PHE A 111 -5.24 -2.30 7.73
C PHE A 111 -4.70 -1.05 8.44
N SER A 112 -5.50 0.00 8.54
CA SER A 112 -5.10 1.23 9.23
C SER A 112 -4.74 0.97 10.69
N VAL A 113 -5.50 0.14 11.38
CA VAL A 113 -5.23 -0.23 12.78
C VAL A 113 -3.87 -0.92 12.90
N VAL A 114 -3.63 -1.96 12.12
CA VAL A 114 -2.37 -2.72 12.16
C VAL A 114 -1.18 -1.84 11.74
N PHE A 115 -1.35 -1.03 10.70
CA PHE A 115 -0.33 -0.09 10.26
C PHE A 115 0.09 0.86 11.39
N HIS A 116 -0.87 1.45 12.11
CA HIS A 116 -0.56 2.36 13.22
C HIS A 116 0.09 1.63 14.39
N MET A 117 -0.32 0.41 14.69
CA MET A 117 0.33 -0.41 15.74
C MET A 117 1.81 -0.66 15.42
N VAL A 118 2.12 -1.04 14.17
CA VAL A 118 3.50 -1.27 13.72
C VAL A 118 4.30 0.04 13.71
N SER A 119 3.71 1.09 13.16
CA SER A 119 4.34 2.40 13.04
C SER A 119 4.64 3.02 14.41
N TYR A 120 3.76 2.84 15.39
CA TYR A 120 3.96 3.33 16.76
C TYR A 120 5.23 2.78 17.41
N GLN A 121 5.58 1.53 17.12
CA GLN A 121 6.81 0.93 17.63
C GLN A 121 8.09 1.59 17.09
N SER A 122 8.01 2.16 15.90
CA SER A 122 9.15 2.80 15.23
C SER A 122 9.22 4.31 15.48
N VAL A 123 8.09 5.00 15.43
CA VAL A 123 8.04 6.48 15.44
C VAL A 123 7.19 7.06 16.58
N GLY A 124 6.63 6.23 17.47
CA GLY A 124 5.84 6.67 18.61
C GLY A 124 4.60 7.45 18.18
N LEU A 125 4.28 8.53 18.89
CA LEU A 125 3.08 9.33 18.65
C LEU A 125 3.03 10.01 17.29
N SER A 126 4.13 10.12 16.56
CA SER A 126 4.15 10.67 15.20
C SER A 126 3.28 9.88 14.22
N THR A 127 2.99 8.61 14.52
CA THR A 127 2.07 7.79 13.73
C THR A 127 0.66 8.35 13.66
N LEU A 128 0.22 9.16 14.63
CA LEU A 128 -1.10 9.82 14.64
C LEU A 128 -1.32 10.75 13.43
N GLN A 129 -0.25 11.22 12.81
CA GLN A 129 -0.32 12.10 11.65
C GLN A 129 -0.49 11.34 10.33
N SER A 130 -0.39 10.01 10.33
CA SER A 130 -0.56 9.19 9.13
C SER A 130 -2.02 8.76 8.95
N ARG A 131 -2.52 8.85 7.72
CA ARG A 131 -3.87 8.45 7.31
C ARG A 131 -3.82 7.26 6.36
N ALA A 132 -3.13 6.19 6.78
CA ALA A 132 -2.99 4.98 5.99
C ALA A 132 -4.35 4.31 5.75
N SER A 133 -4.60 3.89 4.53
CA SER A 133 -5.80 3.17 4.13
C SER A 133 -5.49 2.04 3.16
N SER A 134 -6.35 1.06 3.09
CA SER A 134 -6.24 -0.06 2.15
C SER A 134 -7.60 -0.45 1.59
N ARG A 135 -7.55 -1.08 0.42
CA ARG A 135 -8.69 -1.50 -0.38
C ARG A 135 -8.64 -2.98 -0.70
N GLY A 136 -9.79 -3.65 -0.60
CA GLY A 136 -10.03 -4.92 -1.27
C GLY A 136 -10.84 -4.71 -2.55
N ARG A 137 -10.49 -5.40 -3.64
CA ARG A 137 -11.31 -5.47 -4.86
C ARG A 137 -11.97 -6.84 -4.95
N SER A 138 -13.29 -6.85 -5.10
CA SER A 138 -13.99 -8.07 -5.47
C SER A 138 -13.81 -8.33 -6.96
N ARG A 139 -12.71 -8.98 -7.36
CA ARG A 139 -12.72 -9.70 -8.64
C ARG A 139 -13.47 -11.00 -8.42
N GLY A 140 -14.49 -11.23 -9.23
CA GLY A 140 -15.16 -12.49 -9.28
C GLY A 140 -14.14 -13.64 -9.41
N ARG A 141 -14.17 -14.54 -8.43
CA ARG A 141 -13.48 -15.82 -8.38
C ARG A 141 -11.93 -15.77 -8.44
N ARG A 142 -11.33 -15.32 -7.34
CA ARG A 142 -10.25 -16.05 -6.63
C ARG A 142 -10.38 -15.66 -5.17
N THR A 143 -11.10 -16.47 -4.45
CA THR A 143 -11.23 -16.35 -3.00
C THR A 143 -9.91 -16.72 -2.37
N THR A 144 -9.17 -15.75 -1.86
CA THR A 144 -8.32 -16.02 -0.72
C THR A 144 -9.25 -16.39 0.43
N ARG A 145 -9.34 -17.68 0.70
CA ARG A 145 -10.19 -18.22 1.75
C ARG A 145 -9.53 -17.94 3.08
N TRP A 146 -9.92 -16.84 3.72
CA TRP A 146 -9.65 -16.69 5.13
C TRP A 146 -10.61 -17.63 5.86
N ARG A 147 -10.09 -18.68 6.46
CA ARG A 147 -10.86 -19.49 7.38
C ARG A 147 -10.81 -18.81 8.75
N SER A 148 -11.96 -18.43 9.25
CA SER A 148 -12.21 -18.08 10.65
C SER A 148 -11.96 -19.26 11.57
#